data_ca6b86df892e59e3cea3e44b81a3f177
#
_entry.id   ca6b86df892e59e3cea3e44b81a3f177
#
_cell.length_a   1.000
_cell.length_b   1.000
_cell.length_c   1.000
_cell.angle_alpha   90.00
_cell.angle_beta   90.00
_cell.angle_gamma   90.00
#
_symmetry.space_group_name_H-M   'P 1'
#
loop_
_entity.id
_entity.type
_entity.pdbx_description
1 polymer ?
#
loop_
_entity_poly.entity_id
_entity_poly.type
_entity_poly.pdbx_seq_one_letter_code
_entity_poly.pdbx_strand_id
1 'polypeptide(L)'
;MHKRLTLLGSTGSIGDSTLDVVARHPERFSIYALSAHRNGDKLVEQCLRFSPEVAVVGDADTAAQVAAKLRAADCKTEVTFGAQALVDVSESAACDTVVAAIVGAAGLAPTLAAARAGKRILLANKEALVMSGAIFMDAVRDHGAVLLPVDSEHNAIFQCLPREAALHGGVSKILLTASGGPFRTREPSTLVDVTPDEACKHPNWVMGRKISVDSATMMNKGLEVIEAHWLFGLPGERIEVLIHPQSVIHSLVSYADGSVLAQLGNPDMRTPIAHALAFPERVDSGVAPLDLVQVASLSFEKPDYARFPCLALAMKALAEGGIASAALNAANEVAVEAFLARKIGFMAIAQIVDAVLNALPNRSAGSLDDVLDADAAARRAAAGFVAGAYSTGRTERVVQ
;
A
#
# COMPACT_ATOMS: atom_id res chain seq x y z
N MET A 1 -16.48 -15.01 16.70
CA MET A 1 -17.49 -14.03 16.23
C MET A 1 -17.41 -14.00 14.71
N HIS A 2 -18.54 -14.11 14.00
CA HIS A 2 -18.56 -14.03 12.53
C HIS A 2 -18.34 -12.56 12.08
N LYS A 3 -17.51 -12.33 11.06
CA LYS A 3 -17.20 -10.98 10.55
C LYS A 3 -17.74 -10.82 9.13
N ARG A 4 -18.40 -9.68 8.88
CA ARG A 4 -18.89 -9.28 7.54
C ARG A 4 -17.97 -8.22 6.96
N LEU A 5 -17.45 -8.49 5.76
CA LEU A 5 -16.38 -7.74 5.14
C LEU A 5 -16.85 -6.88 3.97
N THR A 6 -16.44 -5.63 3.94
CA THR A 6 -16.33 -4.84 2.71
C THR A 6 -14.91 -4.96 2.18
N LEU A 7 -14.74 -5.42 0.94
CA LEU A 7 -13.43 -5.56 0.29
C LEU A 7 -13.29 -4.53 -0.83
N LEU A 8 -12.56 -3.49 -0.56
CA LEU A 8 -12.24 -2.44 -1.52
C LEU A 8 -11.07 -2.89 -2.40
N GLY A 9 -11.30 -2.95 -3.73
CA GLY A 9 -10.29 -3.42 -4.69
C GLY A 9 -10.16 -4.94 -4.78
N SER A 10 -11.29 -5.66 -4.79
CA SER A 10 -11.36 -7.12 -4.74
C SER A 10 -10.69 -7.84 -5.91
N THR A 11 -10.59 -7.19 -7.07
CA THR A 11 -10.01 -7.79 -8.29
C THR A 11 -8.49 -7.67 -8.40
N GLY A 12 -7.84 -7.00 -7.43
CA GLY A 12 -6.39 -6.91 -7.30
C GLY A 12 -5.78 -8.12 -6.57
N SER A 13 -4.44 -8.18 -6.50
CA SER A 13 -3.71 -9.28 -5.84
C SER A 13 -4.05 -9.44 -4.35
N ILE A 14 -4.19 -8.33 -3.62
CA ILE A 14 -4.61 -8.35 -2.21
C ILE A 14 -6.06 -8.83 -2.09
N GLY A 15 -6.93 -8.39 -3.03
CA GLY A 15 -8.31 -8.85 -3.09
C GLY A 15 -8.42 -10.36 -3.29
N ASP A 16 -7.69 -10.91 -4.24
CA ASP A 16 -7.63 -12.35 -4.50
C ASP A 16 -7.14 -13.14 -3.28
N SER A 17 -6.05 -12.67 -2.66
CA SER A 17 -5.50 -13.30 -1.45
C SER A 17 -6.46 -13.22 -0.28
N THR A 18 -7.20 -12.12 -0.14
CA THR A 18 -8.24 -11.97 0.89
C THR A 18 -9.39 -12.94 0.66
N LEU A 19 -9.87 -13.04 -0.58
CA LEU A 19 -10.96 -13.95 -0.92
C LEU A 19 -10.56 -15.42 -0.81
N ASP A 20 -9.28 -15.77 -1.06
CA ASP A 20 -8.77 -17.13 -0.80
C ASP A 20 -8.82 -17.47 0.70
N VAL A 21 -8.38 -16.56 1.58
CA VAL A 21 -8.47 -16.78 3.03
C VAL A 21 -9.92 -16.84 3.50
N VAL A 22 -10.79 -15.94 3.02
CA VAL A 22 -12.24 -15.95 3.36
C VAL A 22 -12.88 -17.27 2.96
N ALA A 23 -12.58 -17.78 1.77
CA ALA A 23 -13.13 -19.03 1.27
C ALA A 23 -12.73 -20.27 2.09
N ARG A 24 -11.60 -20.19 2.81
CA ARG A 24 -11.15 -21.27 3.72
C ARG A 24 -11.88 -21.28 5.06
N HIS A 25 -12.49 -20.15 5.44
CA HIS A 25 -13.11 -19.96 6.73
C HIS A 25 -14.53 -19.37 6.64
N PRO A 26 -15.46 -20.03 5.89
CA PRO A 26 -16.81 -19.52 5.66
C PRO A 26 -17.64 -19.42 6.95
N GLU A 27 -17.28 -20.17 7.99
CA GLU A 27 -17.89 -20.10 9.31
C GLU A 27 -17.50 -18.84 10.11
N ARG A 28 -16.44 -18.16 9.68
CA ARG A 28 -15.89 -16.97 10.36
C ARG A 28 -16.07 -15.68 9.58
N PHE A 29 -16.11 -15.76 8.25
CA PHE A 29 -16.10 -14.60 7.36
C PHE A 29 -17.15 -14.71 6.27
N SER A 30 -17.81 -13.59 5.98
CA SER A 30 -18.65 -13.42 4.80
C SER A 30 -18.42 -12.06 4.16
N ILE A 31 -18.77 -11.92 2.91
CA ILE A 31 -18.59 -10.69 2.15
C ILE A 31 -19.92 -9.92 2.13
N TYR A 32 -19.88 -8.67 2.60
CA TYR A 32 -20.97 -7.71 2.44
C TYR A 32 -20.86 -6.99 1.10
N ALA A 33 -19.68 -6.43 0.77
CA ALA A 33 -19.49 -5.71 -0.46
C ALA A 33 -18.13 -6.00 -1.11
N LEU A 34 -18.12 -6.02 -2.45
CA LEU A 34 -16.91 -6.11 -3.28
C LEU A 34 -16.81 -4.87 -4.16
N SER A 35 -15.58 -4.39 -4.41
CA SER A 35 -15.40 -3.33 -5.39
C SER A 35 -14.32 -3.63 -6.40
N ALA A 36 -14.53 -3.14 -7.64
CA ALA A 36 -13.55 -3.11 -8.71
C ALA A 36 -13.65 -1.78 -9.45
N HIS A 37 -12.56 -1.33 -10.09
CA HIS A 37 -12.64 -0.12 -10.93
C HIS A 37 -13.17 -0.43 -12.33
N ARG A 38 -12.42 -1.24 -13.11
CA ARG A 38 -12.73 -1.57 -14.51
C ARG A 38 -12.90 -3.06 -14.79
N ASN A 39 -12.42 -3.92 -13.90
CA ASN A 39 -12.47 -5.37 -14.14
C ASN A 39 -13.83 -5.96 -13.71
N GLY A 40 -14.89 -5.61 -14.47
CA GLY A 40 -16.23 -6.06 -14.21
C GLY A 40 -16.42 -7.58 -14.37
N ASP A 41 -15.70 -8.22 -15.29
CA ASP A 41 -15.82 -9.68 -15.52
C ASP A 41 -15.35 -10.46 -14.30
N LYS A 42 -14.18 -10.14 -13.77
CA LYS A 42 -13.68 -10.77 -12.55
C LYS A 42 -14.55 -10.47 -11.34
N LEU A 43 -15.12 -9.26 -11.26
CA LEU A 43 -16.06 -8.91 -10.19
C LEU A 43 -17.32 -9.77 -10.26
N VAL A 44 -17.86 -10.03 -11.46
CA VAL A 44 -19.00 -10.95 -11.63
C VAL A 44 -18.67 -12.36 -11.12
N GLU A 45 -17.52 -12.93 -11.48
CA GLU A 45 -17.05 -14.23 -10.97
C GLU A 45 -16.99 -14.25 -9.45
N GLN A 46 -16.46 -13.20 -8.85
CA GLN A 46 -16.36 -13.05 -7.40
C GLN A 46 -17.77 -12.93 -6.76
N CYS A 47 -18.70 -12.17 -7.36
CA CYS A 47 -20.07 -12.05 -6.88
C CYS A 47 -20.82 -13.39 -6.93
N LEU A 48 -20.65 -14.16 -7.99
CA LEU A 48 -21.26 -15.49 -8.11
C LEU A 48 -20.72 -16.48 -7.06
N ARG A 49 -19.46 -16.35 -6.68
CA ARG A 49 -18.82 -17.23 -5.70
C ARG A 49 -19.13 -16.85 -4.26
N PHE A 50 -19.13 -15.55 -3.92
CA PHE A 50 -19.21 -15.07 -2.55
C PHE A 50 -20.56 -14.45 -2.18
N SER A 51 -21.45 -14.25 -3.16
CA SER A 51 -22.80 -13.70 -3.00
C SER A 51 -22.85 -12.44 -2.12
N PRO A 52 -22.05 -11.37 -2.40
CA PRO A 52 -22.13 -10.14 -1.64
C PRO A 52 -23.50 -9.48 -1.83
N GLU A 53 -23.90 -8.62 -0.89
CA GLU A 53 -25.10 -7.81 -1.05
C GLU A 53 -24.90 -6.70 -2.08
N VAL A 54 -23.68 -6.11 -2.11
CA VAL A 54 -23.34 -4.96 -2.97
C VAL A 54 -22.06 -5.21 -3.76
N ALA A 55 -22.07 -4.79 -5.02
CA ALA A 55 -20.88 -4.67 -5.87
C ALA A 55 -20.72 -3.23 -6.34
N VAL A 56 -19.52 -2.65 -6.18
CA VAL A 56 -19.22 -1.27 -6.56
C VAL A 56 -18.20 -1.25 -7.70
N VAL A 57 -18.52 -0.49 -8.77
CA VAL A 57 -17.60 -0.30 -9.91
C VAL A 57 -17.30 1.17 -10.15
N GLY A 58 -16.37 1.47 -11.08
CA GLY A 58 -15.88 2.83 -11.29
C GLY A 58 -16.89 3.78 -11.95
N ASP A 59 -17.74 3.28 -12.85
CA ASP A 59 -18.61 4.10 -13.68
C ASP A 59 -19.94 3.40 -14.00
N ALA A 60 -20.90 4.18 -14.52
CA ALA A 60 -22.27 3.73 -14.82
C ALA A 60 -22.32 2.68 -15.92
N ASP A 61 -21.47 2.77 -16.95
CA ASP A 61 -21.46 1.83 -18.06
C ASP A 61 -20.99 0.45 -17.61
N THR A 62 -19.92 0.41 -16.83
CA THR A 62 -19.43 -0.81 -16.18
C THR A 62 -20.49 -1.40 -15.24
N ALA A 63 -21.20 -0.55 -14.47
CA ALA A 63 -22.27 -1.00 -13.58
C ALA A 63 -23.42 -1.67 -14.34
N ALA A 64 -23.85 -1.07 -15.46
CA ALA A 64 -24.91 -1.65 -16.29
C ALA A 64 -24.53 -3.02 -16.86
N GLN A 65 -23.25 -3.18 -17.31
CA GLN A 65 -22.75 -4.45 -17.84
C GLN A 65 -22.68 -5.54 -16.74
N VAL A 66 -22.12 -5.21 -15.58
CA VAL A 66 -22.02 -6.13 -14.44
C VAL A 66 -23.39 -6.53 -13.95
N ALA A 67 -24.33 -5.58 -13.78
CA ALA A 67 -25.69 -5.85 -13.36
C ALA A 67 -26.44 -6.76 -14.34
N ALA A 68 -26.24 -6.58 -15.65
CA ALA A 68 -26.85 -7.45 -16.67
C ALA A 68 -26.34 -8.90 -16.55
N LYS A 69 -25.03 -9.09 -16.36
CA LYS A 69 -24.43 -10.44 -16.20
C LYS A 69 -24.90 -11.13 -14.92
N LEU A 70 -24.96 -10.40 -13.80
CA LEU A 70 -25.43 -10.94 -12.53
C LEU A 70 -26.91 -11.33 -12.59
N ARG A 71 -27.76 -10.49 -13.20
CA ARG A 71 -29.19 -10.84 -13.44
C ARG A 71 -29.35 -12.08 -14.31
N ALA A 72 -28.54 -12.22 -15.36
CA ALA A 72 -28.59 -13.39 -16.24
C ALA A 72 -28.19 -14.69 -15.51
N ALA A 73 -27.42 -14.58 -14.43
CA ALA A 73 -27.01 -15.69 -13.56
C ALA A 73 -27.87 -15.84 -12.29
N ASP A 74 -29.02 -15.16 -12.20
CA ASP A 74 -29.92 -15.14 -11.02
C ASP A 74 -29.22 -14.73 -9.71
N CYS A 75 -28.17 -13.90 -9.81
CA CYS A 75 -27.46 -13.36 -8.66
C CYS A 75 -28.14 -12.08 -8.16
N LYS A 76 -28.39 -12.01 -6.84
CA LYS A 76 -29.13 -10.90 -6.21
C LYS A 76 -28.28 -9.71 -5.80
N THR A 77 -26.97 -9.75 -6.05
CA THR A 77 -26.07 -8.66 -5.71
C THR A 77 -26.50 -7.35 -6.39
N GLU A 78 -26.71 -6.30 -5.59
CA GLU A 78 -26.96 -4.96 -6.09
C GLU A 78 -25.69 -4.37 -6.66
N VAL A 79 -25.76 -3.68 -7.81
CA VAL A 79 -24.60 -3.04 -8.44
C VAL A 79 -24.76 -1.53 -8.39
N THR A 80 -23.77 -0.87 -7.82
CA THR A 80 -23.66 0.59 -7.74
C THR A 80 -22.31 1.05 -8.26
N PHE A 81 -22.07 2.37 -8.37
CA PHE A 81 -20.83 2.89 -8.95
C PHE A 81 -20.38 4.22 -8.36
N GLY A 82 -19.10 4.53 -8.58
CA GLY A 82 -18.51 5.82 -8.29
C GLY A 82 -17.94 5.96 -6.88
N ALA A 83 -17.32 7.10 -6.62
CA ALA A 83 -16.59 7.36 -5.38
C ALA A 83 -17.48 7.37 -4.14
N GLN A 84 -18.71 7.93 -4.24
CA GLN A 84 -19.64 7.95 -3.11
C GLN A 84 -20.08 6.55 -2.72
N ALA A 85 -20.35 5.67 -3.68
CA ALA A 85 -20.72 4.29 -3.41
C ALA A 85 -19.61 3.50 -2.65
N LEU A 86 -18.34 3.81 -2.90
CA LEU A 86 -17.22 3.24 -2.12
C LEU A 86 -17.24 3.72 -0.67
N VAL A 87 -17.58 4.99 -0.42
CA VAL A 87 -17.75 5.55 0.92
C VAL A 87 -18.92 4.86 1.62
N ASP A 88 -20.09 4.79 0.95
CA ASP A 88 -21.33 4.23 1.51
C ASP A 88 -21.14 2.77 1.97
N VAL A 89 -20.48 1.92 1.17
CA VAL A 89 -20.21 0.53 1.57
C VAL A 89 -19.15 0.39 2.65
N SER A 90 -18.29 1.40 2.82
CA SER A 90 -17.24 1.42 3.84
C SER A 90 -17.77 1.81 5.22
N GLU A 91 -18.76 2.70 5.28
CA GLU A 91 -19.39 3.14 6.54
C GLU A 91 -20.64 2.35 6.91
N SER A 92 -21.17 1.53 5.99
CA SER A 92 -22.39 0.75 6.18
C SER A 92 -22.41 -0.02 7.51
N ALA A 93 -23.55 0.05 8.23
CA ALA A 93 -23.76 -0.75 9.42
C ALA A 93 -23.84 -2.26 9.14
N ALA A 94 -24.00 -2.66 7.89
CA ALA A 94 -24.05 -4.06 7.47
C ALA A 94 -22.66 -4.73 7.42
N CYS A 95 -21.55 -3.97 7.50
CA CYS A 95 -20.21 -4.54 7.64
C CYS A 95 -19.56 -4.08 8.95
N ASP A 96 -18.72 -4.93 9.50
CA ASP A 96 -17.90 -4.62 10.68
C ASP A 96 -16.42 -4.40 10.33
N THR A 97 -15.98 -4.90 9.20
CA THR A 97 -14.58 -4.91 8.78
C THR A 97 -14.43 -4.45 7.33
N VAL A 98 -13.52 -3.52 7.10
CA VAL A 98 -13.17 -3.03 5.76
C VAL A 98 -11.74 -3.43 5.41
N VAL A 99 -11.56 -4.15 4.32
CA VAL A 99 -10.24 -4.42 3.74
C VAL A 99 -9.95 -3.35 2.69
N ALA A 100 -9.02 -2.45 3.00
CA ALA A 100 -8.67 -1.30 2.17
C ALA A 100 -7.52 -1.66 1.21
N ALA A 101 -7.86 -2.14 -0.01
CA ALA A 101 -6.89 -2.59 -1.00
C ALA A 101 -7.00 -1.87 -2.36
N ILE A 102 -7.61 -0.66 -2.39
CA ILE A 102 -7.55 0.23 -3.55
C ILE A 102 -6.17 0.89 -3.57
N VAL A 103 -5.47 0.82 -4.69
CA VAL A 103 -4.11 1.38 -4.86
C VAL A 103 -4.17 2.90 -5.02
N GLY A 104 -3.23 3.61 -4.38
CA GLY A 104 -3.04 5.05 -4.54
C GLY A 104 -4.07 5.91 -3.80
N ALA A 105 -4.11 7.19 -4.14
CA ALA A 105 -4.93 8.20 -3.48
C ALA A 105 -6.45 7.92 -3.51
N ALA A 106 -6.93 7.16 -4.52
CA ALA A 106 -8.34 6.82 -4.66
C ALA A 106 -8.92 6.01 -3.47
N GLY A 107 -8.07 5.32 -2.72
CA GLY A 107 -8.46 4.58 -1.52
C GLY A 107 -8.65 5.45 -0.27
N LEU A 108 -8.21 6.72 -0.27
CA LEU A 108 -8.20 7.57 0.92
C LEU A 108 -9.60 7.84 1.47
N ALA A 109 -10.49 8.36 0.65
CA ALA A 109 -11.84 8.75 1.10
C ALA A 109 -12.65 7.58 1.71
N PRO A 110 -12.79 6.41 1.04
CA PRO A 110 -13.53 5.28 1.60
C PRO A 110 -12.86 4.68 2.84
N THR A 111 -11.51 4.69 2.92
CA THR A 111 -10.80 4.17 4.10
C THR A 111 -10.97 5.10 5.30
N LEU A 112 -10.93 6.42 5.09
CA LEU A 112 -11.20 7.40 6.14
C LEU A 112 -12.66 7.36 6.61
N ALA A 113 -13.61 7.12 5.70
CA ALA A 113 -15.03 6.90 6.04
C ALA A 113 -15.20 5.69 6.96
N ALA A 114 -14.52 4.57 6.66
CA ALA A 114 -14.49 3.40 7.54
C ALA A 114 -13.93 3.73 8.93
N ALA A 115 -12.87 4.56 9.03
CA ALA A 115 -12.30 4.99 10.30
C ALA A 115 -13.32 5.83 11.12
N ARG A 116 -13.96 6.79 10.46
CA ARG A 116 -15.01 7.63 11.08
C ARG A 116 -16.25 6.83 11.50
N ALA A 117 -16.54 5.73 10.84
CA ALA A 117 -17.61 4.81 11.22
C ALA A 117 -17.20 3.78 12.30
N GLY A 118 -16.01 3.90 12.89
CA GLY A 118 -15.53 3.03 13.97
C GLY A 118 -15.27 1.59 13.54
N LYS A 119 -14.99 1.33 12.24
CA LYS A 119 -14.81 -0.02 11.71
C LYS A 119 -13.45 -0.60 12.07
N ARG A 120 -13.36 -1.94 11.98
CA ARG A 120 -12.07 -2.61 11.86
C ARG A 120 -11.58 -2.42 10.42
N ILE A 121 -10.37 -1.88 10.27
CA ILE A 121 -9.76 -1.59 8.98
C ILE A 121 -8.52 -2.44 8.82
N LEU A 122 -8.49 -3.28 7.79
CA LEU A 122 -7.31 -4.01 7.35
C LEU A 122 -6.65 -3.16 6.25
N LEU A 123 -5.59 -2.45 6.61
CA LEU A 123 -4.95 -1.46 5.76
C LEU A 123 -3.90 -2.12 4.86
N ALA A 124 -4.21 -2.26 3.57
CA ALA A 124 -3.28 -2.64 2.51
C ALA A 124 -2.95 -1.46 1.57
N ASN A 125 -3.77 -0.41 1.60
CA ASN A 125 -3.54 0.84 0.89
C ASN A 125 -2.72 1.80 1.77
N LYS A 126 -1.40 1.69 1.71
CA LYS A 126 -0.48 2.54 2.49
C LYS A 126 -0.60 4.03 2.15
N GLU A 127 -0.92 4.33 0.89
CA GLU A 127 -0.98 5.70 0.40
C GLU A 127 -2.02 6.53 1.17
N ALA A 128 -3.13 5.93 1.59
CA ALA A 128 -4.14 6.62 2.40
C ALA A 128 -3.53 7.17 3.71
N LEU A 129 -2.74 6.35 4.42
CA LEU A 129 -2.09 6.76 5.67
C LEU A 129 -0.89 7.68 5.42
N VAL A 130 -0.10 7.42 4.38
CA VAL A 130 1.02 8.29 3.97
C VAL A 130 0.57 9.71 3.69
N MET A 131 -0.55 9.85 2.97
CA MET A 131 -1.08 11.16 2.58
C MET A 131 -1.73 11.93 3.74
N SER A 132 -2.51 11.24 4.58
CA SER A 132 -3.40 11.88 5.56
C SER A 132 -3.00 11.66 7.02
N GLY A 133 -1.96 10.89 7.29
CA GLY A 133 -1.32 10.54 8.56
C GLY A 133 -2.05 10.97 9.83
N ALA A 134 -1.82 12.20 10.29
CA ALA A 134 -2.44 12.73 11.52
C ALA A 134 -3.98 12.70 11.47
N ILE A 135 -4.58 13.18 10.37
CA ILE A 135 -6.03 13.23 10.18
C ILE A 135 -6.62 11.81 10.26
N PHE A 136 -5.95 10.85 9.65
CA PHE A 136 -6.40 9.47 9.66
C PHE A 136 -6.31 8.84 11.05
N MET A 137 -5.18 9.03 11.75
CA MET A 137 -4.98 8.48 13.10
C MET A 137 -5.88 9.15 14.14
N ASP A 138 -6.18 10.45 13.99
CA ASP A 138 -7.18 11.13 14.79
C ASP A 138 -8.57 10.53 14.58
N ALA A 139 -8.98 10.29 13.34
CA ALA A 139 -10.25 9.63 13.05
C ALA A 139 -10.33 8.21 13.65
N VAL A 140 -9.24 7.43 13.58
CA VAL A 140 -9.16 6.10 14.19
C VAL A 140 -9.36 6.20 15.72
N ARG A 141 -8.66 7.12 16.38
CA ARG A 141 -8.74 7.32 17.84
C ARG A 141 -10.11 7.82 18.27
N ASP A 142 -10.61 8.85 17.63
CA ASP A 142 -11.79 9.60 18.07
C ASP A 142 -13.09 8.81 17.85
N HIS A 143 -13.10 7.86 16.90
CA HIS A 143 -14.25 7.00 16.62
C HIS A 143 -14.06 5.54 17.07
N GLY A 144 -12.95 5.24 17.77
CA GLY A 144 -12.70 3.89 18.28
C GLY A 144 -12.51 2.83 17.19
N ALA A 145 -12.08 3.22 16.00
CA ALA A 145 -11.76 2.29 14.93
C ALA A 145 -10.54 1.42 15.28
N VAL A 146 -10.48 0.22 14.72
CA VAL A 146 -9.33 -0.69 14.89
C VAL A 146 -8.56 -0.76 13.59
N LEU A 147 -7.35 -0.22 13.57
CA LEU A 147 -6.49 -0.23 12.40
C LEU A 147 -5.48 -1.38 12.49
N LEU A 148 -5.49 -2.28 11.51
CA LEU A 148 -4.60 -3.45 11.43
C LEU A 148 -3.82 -3.40 10.11
N PRO A 149 -2.48 -3.46 10.16
CA PRO A 149 -1.68 -3.45 8.95
C PRO A 149 -1.77 -4.78 8.19
N VAL A 150 -1.85 -4.71 6.88
CA VAL A 150 -1.80 -5.86 5.96
C VAL A 150 -0.47 -5.91 5.22
N ASP A 151 0.17 -4.77 4.98
CA ASP A 151 1.51 -4.76 4.40
C ASP A 151 2.43 -5.66 5.23
N SER A 152 3.20 -6.55 4.57
CA SER A 152 3.89 -7.66 5.24
C SER A 152 4.85 -7.19 6.32
N GLU A 153 5.56 -6.11 6.06
CA GLU A 153 6.55 -5.53 6.97
C GLU A 153 5.88 -4.90 8.20
N HIS A 154 4.79 -4.18 8.00
CA HIS A 154 4.06 -3.56 9.11
C HIS A 154 3.29 -4.59 9.94
N ASN A 155 2.73 -5.61 9.28
CA ASN A 155 2.11 -6.72 9.97
C ASN A 155 3.14 -7.50 10.82
N ALA A 156 4.37 -7.66 10.33
CA ALA A 156 5.46 -8.27 11.07
C ALA A 156 5.83 -7.45 12.32
N ILE A 157 5.96 -6.12 12.19
CA ILE A 157 6.18 -5.22 13.33
C ILE A 157 5.06 -5.35 14.35
N PHE A 158 3.80 -5.28 13.88
CA PHE A 158 2.62 -5.43 14.74
C PHE A 158 2.61 -6.75 15.51
N GLN A 159 3.09 -7.84 14.92
CA GLN A 159 3.21 -9.14 15.60
C GLN A 159 4.35 -9.17 16.63
N CYS A 160 5.40 -8.38 16.46
CA CYS A 160 6.55 -8.30 17.33
C CYS A 160 6.41 -7.26 18.44
N LEU A 161 5.49 -6.31 18.33
CA LEU A 161 5.23 -5.31 19.36
C LEU A 161 4.42 -5.86 20.53
N PRO A 162 4.58 -5.31 21.75
CA PRO A 162 3.65 -5.59 22.85
C PRO A 162 2.22 -5.18 22.47
N ARG A 163 1.23 -5.95 22.91
CA ARG A 163 -0.18 -5.69 22.58
C ARG A 163 -0.70 -4.35 23.13
N GLU A 164 -0.18 -3.95 24.28
CA GLU A 164 -0.56 -2.69 24.92
C GLU A 164 0.38 -1.58 24.48
N ALA A 165 -0.14 -0.54 23.83
CA ALA A 165 0.64 0.58 23.36
C ALA A 165 1.44 1.28 24.47
N ALA A 166 0.94 1.28 25.70
CA ALA A 166 1.65 1.78 26.87
C ALA A 166 3.01 1.09 27.12
N LEU A 167 3.19 -0.15 26.63
CA LEU A 167 4.43 -0.91 26.75
C LEU A 167 5.42 -0.63 25.62
N HIS A 168 5.08 0.18 24.63
CA HIS A 168 5.99 0.58 23.53
C HIS A 168 7.18 1.42 24.03
N GLY A 169 7.17 1.91 25.28
CA GLY A 169 8.30 2.59 25.89
C GLY A 169 9.60 1.76 25.95
N GLY A 170 9.48 0.42 25.95
CA GLY A 170 10.61 -0.49 25.87
C GLY A 170 11.17 -0.72 24.46
N VAL A 171 10.52 -0.24 23.42
CA VAL A 171 10.98 -0.37 22.02
C VAL A 171 12.08 0.64 21.77
N SER A 172 13.26 0.19 21.33
CA SER A 172 14.37 1.08 20.93
C SER A 172 14.17 1.59 19.51
N LYS A 173 13.96 0.70 18.57
CA LYS A 173 13.72 1.01 17.16
C LYS A 173 13.01 -0.13 16.42
N ILE A 174 12.44 0.22 15.28
CA ILE A 174 11.95 -0.70 14.27
C ILE A 174 13.05 -0.89 13.22
N LEU A 175 13.24 -2.14 12.79
CA LEU A 175 14.09 -2.51 11.66
C LEU A 175 13.17 -2.99 10.53
N LEU A 176 12.91 -2.09 9.57
CA LEU A 176 12.03 -2.31 8.45
C LEU A 176 12.81 -2.98 7.32
N THR A 177 12.51 -4.24 7.00
CA THR A 177 13.26 -4.97 5.97
C THR A 177 12.80 -4.62 4.56
N ALA A 178 13.70 -4.75 3.59
CA ALA A 178 13.45 -4.59 2.17
C ALA A 178 14.25 -5.63 1.38
N SER A 179 13.70 -6.13 0.26
CA SER A 179 14.46 -6.99 -0.66
C SER A 179 15.64 -6.26 -1.32
N GLY A 180 15.59 -4.93 -1.37
CA GLY A 180 16.49 -4.08 -2.14
C GLY A 180 16.10 -3.91 -3.61
N GLY A 181 15.01 -4.56 -4.03
CA GLY A 181 14.50 -4.49 -5.40
C GLY A 181 15.37 -5.20 -6.44
N PRO A 182 14.96 -5.16 -7.72
CA PRO A 182 15.67 -5.86 -8.80
C PRO A 182 17.04 -5.27 -9.14
N PHE A 183 17.33 -4.04 -8.70
CA PHE A 183 18.57 -3.33 -9.06
C PHE A 183 19.55 -3.17 -7.89
N ARG A 184 19.37 -3.90 -6.81
CA ARG A 184 20.23 -3.85 -5.61
C ARG A 184 21.72 -3.99 -5.93
N THR A 185 22.08 -4.88 -6.84
CA THR A 185 23.47 -5.17 -7.23
C THR A 185 23.84 -4.64 -8.63
N ARG A 186 22.92 -3.94 -9.32
CA ARG A 186 23.18 -3.41 -10.65
C ARG A 186 24.15 -2.23 -10.58
N GLU A 187 25.08 -2.15 -11.56
CA GLU A 187 26.01 -1.03 -11.66
C GLU A 187 25.25 0.31 -11.81
N PRO A 188 25.50 1.31 -10.93
CA PRO A 188 24.73 2.56 -10.91
C PRO A 188 24.69 3.32 -12.24
N SER A 189 25.78 3.32 -12.99
CA SER A 189 25.86 3.98 -14.31
C SER A 189 24.89 3.41 -15.34
N THR A 190 24.46 2.14 -15.18
CA THR A 190 23.52 1.47 -16.08
C THR A 190 22.04 1.64 -15.70
N LEU A 191 21.74 2.31 -14.58
CA LEU A 191 20.37 2.58 -14.16
C LEU A 191 19.62 3.51 -15.10
N VAL A 192 20.33 4.33 -15.87
CA VAL A 192 19.75 5.23 -16.88
C VAL A 192 19.01 4.45 -18.00
N ASP A 193 19.45 3.23 -18.30
CA ASP A 193 18.93 2.39 -19.37
C ASP A 193 17.80 1.43 -18.91
N VAL A 194 17.41 1.49 -17.64
CA VAL A 194 16.40 0.60 -17.08
C VAL A 194 15.05 0.79 -17.77
N THR A 195 14.50 -0.33 -18.23
CA THR A 195 13.19 -0.39 -18.87
C THR A 195 12.06 -0.69 -17.86
N PRO A 196 10.79 -0.31 -18.17
CA PRO A 196 9.65 -0.69 -17.35
C PRO A 196 9.52 -2.19 -17.08
N ASP A 197 9.87 -3.02 -18.06
CA ASP A 197 9.75 -4.47 -17.94
C ASP A 197 10.83 -5.07 -17.01
N GLU A 198 12.04 -4.48 -16.96
CA GLU A 198 13.08 -4.83 -15.98
C GLU A 198 12.67 -4.38 -14.57
N ALA A 199 12.17 -3.15 -14.43
CA ALA A 199 11.73 -2.61 -13.13
C ALA A 199 10.55 -3.39 -12.52
N CYS A 200 9.71 -4.01 -13.36
CA CYS A 200 8.60 -4.84 -12.91
C CYS A 200 8.99 -6.28 -12.54
N LYS A 201 10.24 -6.70 -12.71
CA LYS A 201 10.72 -8.04 -12.35
C LYS A 201 11.25 -8.07 -10.92
N HIS A 202 10.33 -8.09 -9.94
CA HIS A 202 10.73 -8.22 -8.53
C HIS A 202 11.31 -9.62 -8.25
N PRO A 203 12.42 -9.74 -7.45
CA PRO A 203 13.09 -11.03 -7.23
C PRO A 203 12.25 -12.06 -6.46
N ASN A 204 11.39 -11.61 -5.53
CA ASN A 204 10.71 -12.51 -4.58
C ASN A 204 9.17 -12.43 -4.66
N TRP A 205 8.59 -11.34 -5.19
CA TRP A 205 7.16 -11.08 -5.16
C TRP A 205 6.57 -10.89 -6.56
N VAL A 206 5.37 -11.41 -6.77
CA VAL A 206 4.55 -11.08 -7.93
C VAL A 206 3.58 -9.97 -7.52
N MET A 207 3.80 -8.76 -8.05
CA MET A 207 3.08 -7.55 -7.64
C MET A 207 2.53 -6.77 -8.82
N GLY A 208 1.64 -5.82 -8.55
CA GLY A 208 1.18 -4.84 -9.54
C GLY A 208 2.34 -3.99 -10.09
N ARG A 209 2.19 -3.45 -11.30
CA ARG A 209 3.27 -2.71 -11.99
C ARG A 209 3.75 -1.48 -11.20
N LYS A 210 2.82 -0.70 -10.62
CA LYS A 210 3.16 0.52 -9.84
C LYS A 210 4.07 0.17 -8.65
N ILE A 211 3.65 -0.75 -7.79
CA ILE A 211 4.41 -1.13 -6.60
C ILE A 211 5.73 -1.85 -6.96
N SER A 212 5.82 -2.54 -8.10
CA SER A 212 7.07 -3.12 -8.58
C SER A 212 8.11 -2.03 -8.94
N VAL A 213 7.68 -0.95 -9.61
CA VAL A 213 8.55 0.21 -9.87
C VAL A 213 8.91 0.92 -8.58
N ASP A 214 7.97 1.08 -7.64
CA ASP A 214 8.26 1.65 -6.32
C ASP A 214 9.28 0.82 -5.53
N SER A 215 9.23 -0.51 -5.63
CA SER A 215 10.25 -1.39 -5.06
C SER A 215 11.60 -1.20 -5.75
N ALA A 216 11.62 -1.09 -7.09
CA ALA A 216 12.83 -0.90 -7.87
C ALA A 216 13.54 0.44 -7.56
N THR A 217 12.79 1.49 -7.24
CA THR A 217 13.31 2.82 -6.83
C THR A 217 13.55 2.94 -5.33
N MET A 218 13.18 1.96 -4.53
CA MET A 218 13.07 2.01 -3.06
C MET A 218 12.05 3.04 -2.53
N MET A 219 11.22 3.63 -3.40
CA MET A 219 10.10 4.49 -2.95
C MET A 219 9.10 3.70 -2.12
N ASN A 220 8.81 2.43 -2.48
CA ASN A 220 7.91 1.59 -1.68
C ASN A 220 8.37 1.56 -0.21
N LYS A 221 9.68 1.35 0.02
CA LYS A 221 10.23 1.34 1.38
C LYS A 221 10.17 2.73 2.03
N GLY A 222 10.33 3.78 1.25
CA GLY A 222 10.14 5.15 1.73
C GLY A 222 8.72 5.42 2.20
N LEU A 223 7.71 5.01 1.43
CA LEU A 223 6.29 5.10 1.83
C LEU A 223 6.01 4.26 3.08
N GLU A 224 6.62 3.10 3.19
CA GLU A 224 6.50 2.22 4.36
C GLU A 224 7.13 2.82 5.63
N VAL A 225 8.22 3.58 5.54
CA VAL A 225 8.77 4.33 6.69
C VAL A 225 7.76 5.35 7.21
N ILE A 226 7.10 6.07 6.30
CA ILE A 226 6.04 7.04 6.66
C ILE A 226 4.85 6.32 7.29
N GLU A 227 4.41 5.21 6.70
CA GLU A 227 3.32 4.40 7.23
C GLU A 227 3.65 3.85 8.64
N ALA A 228 4.87 3.31 8.85
CA ALA A 228 5.31 2.80 10.15
C ALA A 228 5.33 3.89 11.24
N HIS A 229 5.74 5.12 10.88
CA HIS A 229 5.69 6.27 11.77
C HIS A 229 4.27 6.47 12.33
N TRP A 230 3.27 6.52 11.45
CA TRP A 230 1.88 6.75 11.84
C TRP A 230 1.26 5.56 12.57
N LEU A 231 1.47 4.33 12.07
CA LEU A 231 0.88 3.14 12.66
C LEU A 231 1.38 2.87 14.09
N PHE A 232 2.67 3.11 14.34
CA PHE A 232 3.29 2.70 15.61
C PHE A 232 3.67 3.88 16.52
N GLY A 233 3.45 5.12 16.05
CA GLY A 233 3.72 6.32 16.84
C GLY A 233 5.21 6.53 17.16
N LEU A 234 6.12 5.99 16.33
CA LEU A 234 7.56 6.14 16.51
C LEU A 234 8.10 7.25 15.62
N PRO A 235 9.01 8.11 16.11
CA PRO A 235 9.66 9.11 15.28
C PRO A 235 10.52 8.45 14.19
N GLY A 236 10.67 9.13 13.05
CA GLY A 236 11.36 8.58 11.87
C GLY A 236 12.80 8.11 12.14
N GLU A 237 13.51 8.75 13.07
CA GLU A 237 14.87 8.38 13.48
C GLU A 237 14.93 7.02 14.20
N ARG A 238 13.81 6.51 14.67
CA ARG A 238 13.69 5.18 15.29
C ARG A 238 13.17 4.11 14.33
N ILE A 239 13.05 4.42 13.03
CA ILE A 239 12.68 3.50 11.96
C ILE A 239 13.87 3.35 11.01
N GLU A 240 14.60 2.26 11.14
CA GLU A 240 15.79 1.95 10.34
C GLU A 240 15.44 0.97 9.22
N VAL A 241 15.90 1.24 8.01
CA VAL A 241 15.73 0.35 6.86
C VAL A 241 16.90 -0.63 6.78
N LEU A 242 16.59 -1.93 6.66
CA LEU A 242 17.55 -3.00 6.41
C LEU A 242 17.26 -3.68 5.09
N ILE A 243 18.26 -3.87 4.26
CA ILE A 243 18.15 -4.71 3.07
C ILE A 243 18.31 -6.17 3.49
N HIS A 244 17.32 -7.00 3.19
CA HIS A 244 17.28 -8.43 3.44
C HIS A 244 16.84 -9.15 2.15
N PRO A 245 17.78 -9.56 1.29
CA PRO A 245 17.47 -10.05 -0.07
C PRO A 245 16.58 -11.29 -0.10
N GLN A 246 16.67 -12.14 0.91
CA GLN A 246 15.88 -13.38 0.98
C GLN A 246 14.39 -13.12 1.26
N SER A 247 14.03 -11.95 1.81
CA SER A 247 12.66 -11.57 2.17
C SER A 247 11.93 -12.61 3.04
N VAL A 248 12.65 -13.33 3.88
CA VAL A 248 12.13 -14.32 4.84
C VAL A 248 11.78 -13.65 6.16
N ILE A 249 12.63 -12.74 6.64
CA ILE A 249 12.32 -11.84 7.75
C ILE A 249 11.58 -10.64 7.18
N HIS A 250 10.32 -10.47 7.60
CA HIS A 250 9.49 -9.39 7.08
C HIS A 250 9.72 -8.07 7.83
N SER A 251 10.05 -8.09 9.13
CA SER A 251 10.59 -6.95 9.90
C SER A 251 11.00 -7.39 11.30
N LEU A 252 11.67 -6.49 12.04
CA LEU A 252 12.15 -6.75 13.40
C LEU A 252 11.86 -5.53 14.29
N VAL A 253 11.78 -5.80 15.61
CA VAL A 253 11.66 -4.78 16.66
C VAL A 253 12.80 -4.96 17.63
N SER A 254 13.60 -3.92 17.86
CA SER A 254 14.67 -3.88 18.85
C SER A 254 14.17 -3.26 20.15
N TYR A 255 14.59 -3.82 21.25
CA TYR A 255 14.19 -3.42 22.61
C TYR A 255 15.34 -2.82 23.40
N ALA A 256 15.00 -2.10 24.47
CA ALA A 256 15.95 -1.40 25.33
C ALA A 256 16.91 -2.33 26.08
N ASP A 257 16.50 -3.57 26.31
CA ASP A 257 17.34 -4.62 26.93
C ASP A 257 18.34 -5.27 25.97
N GLY A 258 18.37 -4.83 24.70
CA GLY A 258 19.23 -5.36 23.64
C GLY A 258 18.61 -6.54 22.87
N SER A 259 17.44 -7.01 23.24
CA SER A 259 16.77 -8.08 22.48
C SER A 259 16.20 -7.57 21.15
N VAL A 260 16.09 -8.47 20.16
CA VAL A 260 15.46 -8.21 18.86
C VAL A 260 14.46 -9.32 18.57
N LEU A 261 13.19 -8.95 18.33
CA LEU A 261 12.16 -9.87 17.89
C LEU A 261 11.93 -9.71 16.39
N ALA A 262 11.75 -10.81 15.69
CA ALA A 262 11.53 -10.86 14.24
C ALA A 262 10.33 -11.74 13.90
N GLN A 263 9.54 -11.32 12.92
CA GLN A 263 8.56 -12.19 12.31
C GLN A 263 9.12 -12.73 10.99
N LEU A 264 9.03 -14.05 10.83
CA LEU A 264 9.49 -14.77 9.65
C LEU A 264 8.33 -15.50 8.98
N GLY A 265 8.39 -15.63 7.66
CA GLY A 265 7.41 -16.37 6.87
C GLY A 265 7.82 -16.49 5.41
N ASN A 266 7.14 -17.37 4.67
CA ASN A 266 7.23 -17.36 3.23
C ASN A 266 6.64 -16.05 2.67
N PRO A 267 7.15 -15.51 1.55
CA PRO A 267 6.65 -14.28 0.94
C PRO A 267 5.29 -14.51 0.26
N ASP A 268 4.22 -14.49 1.07
CA ASP A 268 2.84 -14.69 0.63
C ASP A 268 1.89 -13.80 1.44
N MET A 269 1.14 -12.94 0.75
CA MET A 269 0.24 -11.98 1.38
C MET A 269 -0.93 -12.62 2.14
N ARG A 270 -1.25 -13.89 1.90
CA ARG A 270 -2.28 -14.59 2.70
C ARG A 270 -1.91 -14.71 4.17
N THR A 271 -0.60 -14.75 4.50
CA THR A 271 -0.15 -14.81 5.89
C THR A 271 -0.53 -13.54 6.68
N PRO A 272 -0.12 -12.31 6.30
CA PRO A 272 -0.52 -11.11 7.02
C PRO A 272 -2.03 -10.83 6.92
N ILE A 273 -2.69 -11.19 5.81
CA ILE A 273 -4.14 -11.05 5.65
C ILE A 273 -4.88 -11.96 6.64
N ALA A 274 -4.51 -13.23 6.73
CA ALA A 274 -5.13 -14.18 7.66
C ALA A 274 -4.92 -13.74 9.12
N HIS A 275 -3.72 -13.25 9.45
CA HIS A 275 -3.44 -12.68 10.76
C HIS A 275 -4.34 -11.49 11.08
N ALA A 276 -4.45 -10.50 10.17
CA ALA A 276 -5.27 -9.31 10.39
C ALA A 276 -6.78 -9.63 10.44
N LEU A 277 -7.27 -10.51 9.57
CA LEU A 277 -8.66 -10.97 9.56
C LEU A 277 -9.05 -11.65 10.88
N ALA A 278 -8.20 -12.55 11.36
CA ALA A 278 -8.51 -13.35 12.55
C ALA A 278 -8.16 -12.66 13.87
N PHE A 279 -7.29 -11.64 13.86
CA PHE A 279 -6.77 -11.00 15.07
C PHE A 279 -7.84 -10.77 16.15
N PRO A 280 -7.58 -11.12 17.43
CA PRO A 280 -6.29 -11.53 18.02
C PRO A 280 -5.96 -13.03 17.86
N GLU A 281 -6.83 -13.82 17.27
CA GLU A 281 -6.62 -15.24 16.99
C GLU A 281 -5.77 -15.44 15.73
N ARG A 282 -5.42 -16.70 15.45
CA ARG A 282 -4.77 -17.11 14.19
C ARG A 282 -5.62 -18.17 13.51
N VAL A 283 -5.64 -18.11 12.17
CA VAL A 283 -6.32 -19.09 11.31
C VAL A 283 -5.35 -19.59 10.25
N ASP A 284 -5.67 -20.72 9.64
CA ASP A 284 -4.91 -21.23 8.51
C ASP A 284 -4.98 -20.28 7.32
N SER A 285 -3.83 -19.83 6.84
CA SER A 285 -3.72 -18.97 5.65
C SER A 285 -3.66 -19.76 4.35
N GLY A 286 -3.47 -21.08 4.41
CA GLY A 286 -3.17 -21.94 3.27
C GLY A 286 -1.77 -21.77 2.71
N VAL A 287 -0.88 -21.08 3.42
CA VAL A 287 0.54 -20.92 3.05
C VAL A 287 1.35 -22.06 3.68
N ALA A 288 2.26 -22.65 2.90
CA ALA A 288 3.14 -23.71 3.40
C ALA A 288 3.99 -23.20 4.59
N PRO A 289 4.26 -24.03 5.60
CA PRO A 289 5.17 -23.67 6.68
C PRO A 289 6.54 -23.28 6.17
N LEU A 290 7.19 -22.32 6.83
CA LEU A 290 8.56 -21.92 6.53
C LEU A 290 9.53 -23.03 6.98
N ASP A 291 10.40 -23.47 6.06
CA ASP A 291 11.47 -24.42 6.36
C ASP A 291 12.80 -23.67 6.50
N LEU A 292 13.23 -23.47 7.75
CA LEU A 292 14.47 -22.76 8.07
C LEU A 292 15.72 -23.52 7.63
N VAL A 293 15.64 -24.84 7.48
CA VAL A 293 16.77 -25.65 7.00
C VAL A 293 17.00 -25.39 5.51
N GLN A 294 15.93 -25.27 4.73
CA GLN A 294 16.02 -24.88 3.32
C GLN A 294 16.48 -23.45 3.11
N VAL A 295 16.08 -22.53 3.98
CA VAL A 295 16.55 -21.12 3.97
C VAL A 295 18.05 -21.02 4.21
N ALA A 296 18.59 -21.84 5.09
CA ALA A 296 19.99 -22.02 5.44
C ALA A 296 20.67 -20.75 6.00
N SER A 297 20.62 -19.59 5.29
CA SER A 297 21.29 -18.35 5.70
C SER A 297 20.44 -17.12 5.45
N LEU A 298 20.59 -16.14 6.33
CA LEU A 298 19.94 -14.83 6.24
C LEU A 298 21.03 -13.75 6.22
N SER A 299 20.91 -12.78 5.32
CA SER A 299 21.89 -11.70 5.16
C SER A 299 21.23 -10.33 5.25
N PHE A 300 22.02 -9.35 5.70
CA PHE A 300 21.54 -7.98 5.86
C PHE A 300 22.59 -7.00 5.34
N GLU A 301 22.09 -5.94 4.68
CA GLU A 301 22.91 -4.86 4.13
C GLU A 301 22.30 -3.50 4.52
N LYS A 302 23.09 -2.45 4.48
CA LYS A 302 22.58 -1.07 4.59
C LYS A 302 21.98 -0.62 3.26
N PRO A 303 20.93 0.20 3.26
CA PRO A 303 20.42 0.79 2.01
C PRO A 303 21.44 1.76 1.40
N ASP A 304 21.49 1.77 0.07
CA ASP A 304 22.32 2.71 -0.70
C ASP A 304 21.46 3.92 -1.12
N TYR A 305 21.51 4.99 -0.34
CA TYR A 305 20.74 6.20 -0.58
C TYR A 305 21.18 6.98 -1.83
N ALA A 306 22.43 6.84 -2.25
CA ALA A 306 22.92 7.48 -3.47
C ALA A 306 22.38 6.79 -4.72
N ARG A 307 22.30 5.47 -4.69
CA ARG A 307 21.70 4.64 -5.75
C ARG A 307 20.18 4.78 -5.81
N PHE A 308 19.52 4.90 -4.66
CA PHE A 308 18.07 4.94 -4.52
C PHE A 308 17.61 6.22 -3.80
N PRO A 309 17.67 7.40 -4.48
CA PRO A 309 17.35 8.68 -3.85
C PRO A 309 15.88 8.76 -3.34
N CYS A 310 14.95 7.99 -3.92
CA CYS A 310 13.55 8.00 -3.51
C CYS A 310 13.35 7.67 -2.04
N LEU A 311 14.19 6.78 -1.46
CA LEU A 311 14.12 6.46 -0.04
C LEU A 311 14.52 7.69 0.82
N ALA A 312 15.57 8.40 0.44
CA ALA A 312 15.99 9.62 1.14
C ALA A 312 14.95 10.74 1.03
N LEU A 313 14.32 10.90 -0.15
CA LEU A 313 13.24 11.86 -0.37
C LEU A 313 12.02 11.58 0.51
N ALA A 314 11.65 10.32 0.70
CA ALA A 314 10.55 9.95 1.58
C ALA A 314 10.87 10.24 3.06
N MET A 315 12.10 9.93 3.51
CA MET A 315 12.53 10.27 4.88
C MET A 315 12.56 11.78 5.10
N LYS A 316 13.01 12.56 4.11
CA LYS A 316 12.96 14.02 4.12
C LYS A 316 11.53 14.54 4.23
N ALA A 317 10.60 14.02 3.40
CA ALA A 317 9.19 14.41 3.44
C ALA A 317 8.53 14.10 4.80
N LEU A 318 8.87 12.95 5.41
CA LEU A 318 8.42 12.62 6.76
C LEU A 318 8.93 13.63 7.80
N ALA A 319 10.22 13.98 7.75
CA ALA A 319 10.83 14.93 8.68
C ALA A 319 10.26 16.35 8.53
N GLU A 320 9.91 16.77 7.31
CA GLU A 320 9.29 18.06 7.02
C GLU A 320 7.84 18.15 7.48
N GLY A 321 7.13 17.01 7.51
CA GLY A 321 5.73 16.93 7.93
C GLY A 321 4.77 17.69 7.00
N GLY A 322 3.64 18.16 7.54
CA GLY A 322 2.64 18.91 6.77
C GLY A 322 2.13 18.14 5.55
N ILE A 323 2.09 18.82 4.40
CA ILE A 323 1.62 18.24 3.13
C ILE A 323 2.74 17.51 2.35
N ALA A 324 3.99 17.46 2.85
CA ALA A 324 5.13 16.94 2.11
C ALA A 324 4.95 15.47 1.70
N SER A 325 4.43 14.62 2.59
CA SER A 325 4.17 13.20 2.28
C SER A 325 3.07 13.01 1.23
N ALA A 326 2.04 13.85 1.22
CA ALA A 326 1.00 13.83 0.19
C ALA A 326 1.56 14.26 -1.18
N ALA A 327 2.37 15.33 -1.19
CA ALA A 327 3.05 15.80 -2.40
C ALA A 327 4.04 14.77 -2.97
N LEU A 328 4.82 14.11 -2.09
CA LEU A 328 5.72 13.01 -2.45
C LEU A 328 4.95 11.89 -3.16
N ASN A 329 3.86 11.41 -2.53
CA ASN A 329 3.06 10.32 -3.09
C ASN A 329 2.49 10.68 -4.45
N ALA A 330 1.88 11.86 -4.58
CA ALA A 330 1.28 12.33 -5.83
C ALA A 330 2.32 12.46 -6.95
N ALA A 331 3.49 13.06 -6.65
CA ALA A 331 4.58 13.18 -7.61
C ALA A 331 5.10 11.82 -8.06
N ASN A 332 5.26 10.87 -7.13
CA ASN A 332 5.69 9.52 -7.41
C ASN A 332 4.69 8.78 -8.31
N GLU A 333 3.40 8.84 -8.01
CA GLU A 333 2.37 8.18 -8.85
C GLU A 333 2.42 8.68 -10.29
N VAL A 334 2.51 10.00 -10.51
CA VAL A 334 2.61 10.60 -11.86
C VAL A 334 3.91 10.21 -12.56
N ALA A 335 5.04 10.24 -11.85
CA ALA A 335 6.34 9.88 -12.43
C ALA A 335 6.41 8.38 -12.78
N VAL A 336 5.90 7.50 -11.92
CA VAL A 336 5.84 6.05 -12.18
C VAL A 336 4.93 5.74 -13.36
N GLU A 337 3.76 6.38 -13.46
CA GLU A 337 2.87 6.23 -14.63
C GLU A 337 3.57 6.67 -15.92
N ALA A 338 4.25 7.82 -15.90
CA ALA A 338 5.01 8.31 -17.05
C ALA A 338 6.17 7.37 -17.44
N PHE A 339 6.87 6.79 -16.47
CA PHE A 339 7.90 5.78 -16.71
C PHE A 339 7.31 4.51 -17.34
N LEU A 340 6.23 3.98 -16.78
CA LEU A 340 5.54 2.80 -17.32
C LEU A 340 5.01 3.03 -18.74
N ALA A 341 4.62 4.26 -19.05
CA ALA A 341 4.25 4.71 -20.40
C ALA A 341 5.46 5.03 -21.31
N ARG A 342 6.70 4.80 -20.84
CA ARG A 342 7.96 5.10 -21.57
C ARG A 342 8.14 6.56 -21.98
N LYS A 343 7.53 7.49 -21.23
CA LYS A 343 7.67 8.94 -21.45
C LYS A 343 8.91 9.52 -20.79
N ILE A 344 9.40 8.90 -19.73
CA ILE A 344 10.59 9.30 -18.98
C ILE A 344 11.48 8.08 -18.70
N GLY A 345 12.76 8.31 -18.38
CA GLY A 345 13.68 7.26 -17.93
C GLY A 345 13.51 6.95 -16.44
N PHE A 346 14.10 5.83 -15.99
CA PHE A 346 14.02 5.35 -14.61
C PHE A 346 14.52 6.37 -13.59
N MET A 347 15.69 6.96 -13.84
CA MET A 347 16.31 7.95 -12.94
C MET A 347 15.52 9.26 -12.84
N ALA A 348 14.70 9.59 -13.86
CA ALA A 348 13.86 10.77 -13.85
C ALA A 348 12.73 10.70 -12.80
N ILE A 349 12.37 9.51 -12.32
CA ILE A 349 11.35 9.35 -11.27
C ILE A 349 11.77 10.12 -10.02
N ALA A 350 12.96 9.87 -9.49
CA ALA A 350 13.46 10.55 -8.30
C ALA A 350 13.66 12.07 -8.53
N GLN A 351 14.12 12.46 -9.73
CA GLN A 351 14.31 13.86 -10.10
C GLN A 351 12.99 14.64 -10.12
N ILE A 352 11.93 14.06 -10.65
CA ILE A 352 10.59 14.67 -10.68
C ILE A 352 10.03 14.81 -9.27
N VAL A 353 10.16 13.77 -8.45
CA VAL A 353 9.71 13.81 -7.05
C VAL A 353 10.43 14.93 -6.29
N ASP A 354 11.77 15.01 -6.40
CA ASP A 354 12.56 16.06 -5.75
C ASP A 354 12.17 17.47 -6.26
N ALA A 355 12.01 17.63 -7.59
CA ALA A 355 11.60 18.89 -8.19
C ALA A 355 10.22 19.36 -7.68
N VAL A 356 9.25 18.45 -7.53
CA VAL A 356 7.92 18.78 -6.99
C VAL A 356 8.01 19.20 -5.54
N LEU A 357 8.74 18.46 -4.70
CA LEU A 357 8.93 18.78 -3.28
C LEU A 357 9.57 20.16 -3.09
N ASN A 358 10.54 20.52 -3.95
CA ASN A 358 11.20 21.81 -3.88
C ASN A 358 10.35 22.97 -4.48
N ALA A 359 9.44 22.69 -5.40
CA ALA A 359 8.57 23.69 -6.04
C ALA A 359 7.33 24.06 -5.23
N LEU A 360 6.84 23.15 -4.38
CA LEU A 360 5.64 23.37 -3.59
C LEU A 360 5.98 23.83 -2.17
N PRO A 361 5.48 24.99 -1.74
CA PRO A 361 5.63 25.43 -0.36
C PRO A 361 4.99 24.44 0.59
N ASN A 362 5.74 23.91 1.57
CA ASN A 362 5.17 23.05 2.59
C ASN A 362 4.28 23.86 3.54
N ARG A 363 3.15 23.28 3.94
CA ARG A 363 2.20 23.86 4.89
C ARG A 363 1.55 22.76 5.72
N SER A 364 0.99 23.12 6.86
CA SER A 364 0.22 22.17 7.68
C SER A 364 -1.01 21.66 6.91
N ALA A 365 -1.36 20.41 7.10
CA ALA A 365 -2.60 19.81 6.65
C ALA A 365 -3.55 19.70 7.85
N GLY A 366 -4.54 20.57 7.91
CA GLY A 366 -5.56 20.58 8.98
C GLY A 366 -6.84 19.83 8.62
N SER A 367 -7.04 19.52 7.35
CA SER A 367 -8.25 18.88 6.84
C SER A 367 -7.95 17.93 5.71
N LEU A 368 -8.92 17.05 5.38
CA LEU A 368 -8.84 16.20 4.19
C LEU A 368 -8.72 17.03 2.90
N ASP A 369 -9.42 18.16 2.83
CA ASP A 369 -9.37 19.05 1.67
C ASP A 369 -7.96 19.61 1.47
N ASP A 370 -7.23 19.98 2.53
CA ASP A 370 -5.84 20.41 2.44
C ASP A 370 -4.94 19.33 1.82
N VAL A 371 -5.17 18.06 2.16
CA VAL A 371 -4.42 16.90 1.62
C VAL A 371 -4.75 16.70 0.15
N LEU A 372 -6.04 16.77 -0.22
CA LEU A 372 -6.48 16.60 -1.60
C LEU A 372 -6.03 17.75 -2.50
N ASP A 373 -6.04 18.99 -2.00
CA ASP A 373 -5.51 20.14 -2.70
C ASP A 373 -4.00 20.03 -2.94
N ALA A 374 -3.25 19.53 -1.93
CA ALA A 374 -1.82 19.29 -2.05
C ALA A 374 -1.52 18.18 -3.08
N ASP A 375 -2.26 17.08 -3.03
CA ASP A 375 -2.17 16.01 -4.03
C ASP A 375 -2.42 16.54 -5.45
N ALA A 376 -3.52 17.29 -5.65
CA ALA A 376 -3.85 17.86 -6.94
C ALA A 376 -2.79 18.86 -7.44
N ALA A 377 -2.24 19.70 -6.55
CA ALA A 377 -1.17 20.64 -6.91
C ALA A 377 0.11 19.89 -7.28
N ALA A 378 0.49 18.87 -6.52
CA ALA A 378 1.68 18.07 -6.78
C ALA A 378 1.55 17.29 -8.10
N ARG A 379 0.37 16.74 -8.42
CA ARG A 379 0.12 16.08 -9.69
C ARG A 379 0.26 17.03 -10.88
N ARG A 380 -0.26 18.26 -10.77
CA ARG A 380 -0.09 19.28 -11.83
C ARG A 380 1.38 19.65 -12.02
N ALA A 381 2.12 19.86 -10.94
CA ALA A 381 3.55 20.16 -11.01
C ALA A 381 4.35 19.02 -11.63
N ALA A 382 4.11 17.78 -11.17
CA ALA A 382 4.76 16.58 -11.71
C ALA A 382 4.48 16.40 -13.22
N ALA A 383 3.22 16.59 -13.65
CA ALA A 383 2.85 16.51 -15.06
C ALA A 383 3.60 17.57 -15.91
N GLY A 384 3.80 18.78 -15.37
CA GLY A 384 4.62 19.82 -16.00
C GLY A 384 6.09 19.39 -16.16
N PHE A 385 6.70 18.82 -15.13
CA PHE A 385 8.08 18.29 -15.20
C PHE A 385 8.21 17.12 -16.18
N VAL A 386 7.24 16.20 -16.21
CA VAL A 386 7.18 15.10 -17.20
C VAL A 386 7.15 15.65 -18.63
N ALA A 387 6.33 16.67 -18.90
CA ALA A 387 6.24 17.30 -20.22
C ALA A 387 7.55 17.98 -20.63
N GLY A 388 8.23 18.66 -19.69
CA GLY A 388 9.54 19.28 -19.90
C GLY A 388 10.63 18.25 -20.20
N ALA A 389 10.71 17.17 -19.42
CA ALA A 389 11.67 16.08 -19.63
C ALA A 389 11.47 15.37 -20.97
N TYR A 390 10.22 15.18 -21.40
CA TYR A 390 9.88 14.57 -22.70
C TYR A 390 10.30 15.46 -23.86
N SER A 391 10.21 16.79 -23.72
CA SER A 391 10.58 17.77 -24.75
C SER A 391 12.10 17.80 -24.97
N THR A 392 12.89 17.78 -23.88
CA THR A 392 14.38 17.81 -23.95
C THR A 392 14.96 16.51 -24.50
N GLY A 393 14.42 15.34 -24.09
CA GLY A 393 14.88 14.04 -24.60
C GLY A 393 14.56 13.79 -26.08
N ARG A 394 13.58 14.51 -26.65
CA ARG A 394 13.27 14.42 -28.08
C ARG A 394 14.22 15.27 -28.93
N THR A 395 14.73 16.36 -28.39
CA THR A 395 15.69 17.25 -29.06
C THR A 395 17.07 16.57 -29.18
N GLU A 396 17.49 15.78 -28.18
CA GLU A 396 18.77 15.06 -28.23
C GLU A 396 18.76 13.85 -29.18
N ARG A 397 17.59 13.22 -29.46
CA ARG A 397 17.49 12.09 -30.41
C ARG A 397 17.34 12.49 -31.86
N VAL A 398 17.11 13.78 -32.18
CA VAL A 398 16.99 14.29 -33.56
C VAL A 398 18.34 14.79 -34.07
N VAL A 399 19.36 14.90 -33.26
CA VAL A 399 20.71 15.40 -33.58
C VAL A 399 21.76 14.27 -33.68
N GLN A 400 21.37 13.02 -33.60
CA GLN A 400 22.17 11.84 -33.97
C GLN A 400 21.55 11.10 -35.17
#